data_84375efce52bcc69ffaa79b466bf9ff9
#
_entry.id   84375efce52bcc69ffaa79b466bf9ff9
#
_cell.length_a   1.000
_cell.length_b   1.000
_cell.length_c   1.000
_cell.angle_alpha   90.00
_cell.angle_beta   90.00
_cell.angle_gamma   90.00
#
_symmetry.space_group_name_H-M   'P 1'
#
loop_
_entity.id
_entity.type
_entity.pdbx_description
1 polymer ?
#
loop_
_entity_poly.entity_id
_entity_poly.type
_entity_poly.pdbx_seq_one_letter_code
_entity_poly.pdbx_strand_id
1 'polypeptide(L)'
;MSSTLATTDHAWSLLAGFEPGLLRIVGLSISVSLSATLIAAGIGLPLGTALAVYRVPGRDALVLLANALLGLPPVVVGVALYVLLSRSGPFGRLEMLFTPGAMVLAQSLLALPIVTAIVHRTMAAIWARYGEDFLALGLKRHQVLHHLLAIGRAEVLTAILAGFGRAVSEVGAILIVGGNIAGYTRTMTTAITLETSEGNLATSLALGLVLIVISVAVSGAAFMLSHTRKQAGR
;
A
#
# COMPACT_ATOMS: atom_id res chain seq x y z
N MET A 1 0.12 -6.01 -37.59
CA MET A 1 1.31 -5.23 -37.19
C MET A 1 1.12 -3.72 -37.30
N SER A 2 0.39 -3.20 -38.28
CA SER A 2 0.12 -1.75 -38.44
C SER A 2 -0.83 -1.18 -37.34
N SER A 3 -1.81 -1.94 -36.88
CA SER A 3 -2.77 -1.50 -35.85
C SER A 3 -2.13 -1.35 -34.47
N THR A 4 -1.20 -2.23 -34.10
CA THR A 4 -0.51 -2.16 -32.79
C THR A 4 0.47 -0.98 -32.72
N LEU A 5 1.16 -0.65 -33.81
CA LEU A 5 2.02 0.54 -33.87
C LEU A 5 1.20 1.83 -33.75
N ALA A 6 0.06 1.92 -34.45
CA ALA A 6 -0.83 3.08 -34.33
C ALA A 6 -1.38 3.25 -32.89
N THR A 7 -1.68 2.16 -32.20
CA THR A 7 -2.13 2.19 -30.78
C THR A 7 -1.04 2.69 -29.83
N THR A 8 0.22 2.26 -30.04
CA THR A 8 1.35 2.74 -29.22
C THR A 8 1.67 4.20 -29.48
N ASP A 9 1.66 4.65 -30.74
CA ASP A 9 1.88 6.05 -31.09
C ASP A 9 0.79 6.96 -30.49
N HIS A 10 -0.46 6.51 -30.49
CA HIS A 10 -1.55 7.23 -29.85
C HIS A 10 -1.41 7.26 -28.32
N ALA A 11 -0.97 6.17 -27.67
CA ALA A 11 -0.67 6.14 -26.25
C ALA A 11 0.42 7.15 -25.86
N TRP A 12 1.49 7.25 -26.66
CA TRP A 12 2.53 8.25 -26.46
C TRP A 12 2.03 9.69 -26.64
N SER A 13 1.18 9.95 -27.61
CA SER A 13 0.59 11.28 -27.82
C SER A 13 -0.30 11.71 -26.66
N LEU A 14 -1.07 10.78 -26.05
CA LEU A 14 -1.88 11.04 -24.86
C LEU A 14 -1.00 11.39 -23.66
N LEU A 15 0.12 10.71 -23.47
CA LEU A 15 1.07 11.00 -22.39
C LEU A 15 1.77 12.34 -22.60
N ALA A 16 2.22 12.62 -23.84
CA ALA A 16 2.91 13.86 -24.19
C ALA A 16 1.98 15.09 -24.15
N GLY A 17 0.68 14.89 -24.41
CA GLY A 17 -0.33 15.95 -24.39
C GLY A 17 -0.80 16.38 -22.98
N PHE A 18 -0.33 15.72 -21.91
CA PHE A 18 -0.74 16.00 -20.52
C PHE A 18 -2.27 16.19 -20.37
N GLU A 19 -3.03 15.27 -20.96
CA GLU A 19 -4.49 15.39 -20.95
C GLU A 19 -5.02 15.54 -19.52
N PRO A 20 -5.84 16.59 -19.21
CA PRO A 20 -6.28 16.89 -17.85
C PRO A 20 -7.04 15.71 -17.19
N GLY A 21 -7.72 14.88 -17.99
CA GLY A 21 -8.39 13.67 -17.53
C GLY A 21 -7.43 12.64 -16.96
N LEU A 22 -6.33 12.36 -17.68
CA LEU A 22 -5.29 11.42 -17.24
C LEU A 22 -4.58 11.91 -15.98
N LEU A 23 -4.22 13.20 -15.93
CA LEU A 23 -3.56 13.78 -14.75
C LEU A 23 -4.43 13.66 -13.50
N ARG A 24 -5.74 13.87 -13.62
CA ARG A 24 -6.68 13.70 -12.50
C ARG A 24 -6.73 12.25 -12.00
N ILE A 25 -6.77 11.27 -12.92
CA ILE A 25 -6.76 9.83 -12.59
C ILE A 25 -5.46 9.46 -11.87
N VAL A 26 -4.32 9.91 -12.37
CA VAL A 26 -2.99 9.68 -11.77
C VAL A 26 -2.92 10.33 -10.39
N GLY A 27 -3.32 11.59 -10.28
CA GLY A 27 -3.33 12.34 -9.01
C GLY A 27 -4.21 11.68 -7.95
N LEU A 28 -5.41 11.23 -8.32
CA LEU A 28 -6.31 10.51 -7.41
C LEU A 28 -5.69 9.18 -6.97
N SER A 29 -5.12 8.41 -7.91
CA SER A 29 -4.47 7.13 -7.58
C SER A 29 -3.34 7.30 -6.56
N ILE A 30 -2.47 8.28 -6.78
CA ILE A 30 -1.36 8.57 -5.88
C ILE A 30 -1.88 9.04 -4.51
N SER A 31 -2.84 9.97 -4.48
CA SER A 31 -3.37 10.52 -3.22
C SER A 31 -4.06 9.47 -2.37
N VAL A 32 -4.89 8.60 -2.97
CA VAL A 32 -5.57 7.50 -2.28
C VAL A 32 -4.55 6.49 -1.75
N SER A 33 -3.60 6.05 -2.60
CA SER A 33 -2.60 5.06 -2.20
C SER A 33 -1.61 5.59 -1.16
N LEU A 34 -1.22 6.86 -1.25
CA LEU A 34 -0.36 7.51 -0.25
C LEU A 34 -1.08 7.64 1.09
N SER A 35 -2.32 8.12 1.08
CA SER A 35 -3.13 8.24 2.30
C SER A 35 -3.32 6.89 2.99
N ALA A 36 -3.65 5.85 2.21
CA ALA A 36 -3.79 4.49 2.73
C ALA A 36 -2.48 3.96 3.32
N THR A 37 -1.36 4.22 2.66
CA THR A 37 -0.03 3.79 3.13
C THR A 37 0.36 4.52 4.40
N LEU A 38 0.07 5.82 4.52
CA LEU A 38 0.34 6.60 5.73
C LEU A 38 -0.48 6.07 6.92
N ILE A 39 -1.75 5.73 6.71
CA ILE A 39 -2.59 5.11 7.75
C ILE A 39 -2.03 3.74 8.14
N ALA A 40 -1.71 2.90 7.14
CA ALA A 40 -1.14 1.58 7.38
C ALA A 40 0.21 1.65 8.11
N ALA A 41 1.06 2.63 7.77
CA ALA A 41 2.32 2.87 8.46
C ALA A 41 2.10 3.41 9.88
N GLY A 42 1.20 4.39 10.06
CA GLY A 42 0.88 4.95 11.38
C GLY A 42 0.42 3.92 12.39
N ILE A 43 -0.27 2.87 11.94
CA ILE A 43 -0.74 1.75 12.79
C ILE A 43 0.28 0.60 12.78
N GLY A 44 0.78 0.22 11.61
CA GLY A 44 1.61 -0.97 11.42
C GLY A 44 3.01 -0.86 12.01
N LEU A 45 3.63 0.33 12.00
CA LEU A 45 4.95 0.54 12.59
C LEU A 45 4.93 0.33 14.11
N PRO A 46 4.07 1.01 14.90
CA PRO A 46 4.01 0.78 16.33
C PRO A 46 3.54 -0.63 16.67
N LEU A 47 2.55 -1.17 15.94
CA LEU A 47 2.03 -2.51 16.18
C LEU A 47 3.10 -3.59 15.93
N GLY A 48 3.77 -3.55 14.78
CA GLY A 48 4.82 -4.50 14.43
C GLY A 48 6.00 -4.44 15.41
N THR A 49 6.40 -3.23 15.82
CA THR A 49 7.48 -3.04 16.80
C THR A 49 7.06 -3.51 18.20
N ALA A 50 5.84 -3.22 18.61
CA ALA A 50 5.31 -3.70 19.91
C ALA A 50 5.26 -5.23 19.96
N LEU A 51 4.77 -5.88 18.90
CA LEU A 51 4.78 -7.34 18.77
C LEU A 51 6.18 -7.95 18.81
N ALA A 52 7.22 -7.21 18.46
CA ALA A 52 8.61 -7.67 18.55
C ALA A 52 9.12 -7.64 19.99
N VAL A 53 8.79 -6.62 20.77
CA VAL A 53 9.38 -6.33 22.09
C VAL A 53 8.56 -6.91 23.25
N TYR A 54 7.23 -6.85 23.14
CA TYR A 54 6.34 -7.28 24.23
C TYR A 54 5.95 -8.75 24.08
N ARG A 55 6.06 -9.49 25.18
CA ARG A 55 5.58 -10.87 25.31
C ARG A 55 4.24 -10.86 26.05
N VAL A 56 3.16 -10.53 25.33
CA VAL A 56 1.80 -10.54 25.87
C VAL A 56 1.07 -11.83 25.48
N PRO A 57 0.11 -12.30 26.26
CA PRO A 57 -0.76 -13.42 25.87
C PRO A 57 -1.43 -13.11 24.52
N GLY A 58 -1.46 -14.11 23.61
CA GLY A 58 -2.04 -13.91 22.27
C GLY A 58 -1.10 -13.26 21.23
N ARG A 59 0.13 -12.86 21.60
CA ARG A 59 1.11 -12.28 20.68
C ARG A 59 1.32 -13.14 19.43
N ASP A 60 1.54 -14.43 19.63
CA ASP A 60 1.86 -15.33 18.52
C ASP A 60 0.65 -15.52 17.58
N ALA A 61 -0.57 -15.46 18.10
CA ALA A 61 -1.79 -15.44 17.29
C ALA A 61 -1.90 -14.15 16.46
N LEU A 62 -1.54 -12.98 17.02
CA LEU A 62 -1.51 -11.71 16.28
C LEU A 62 -0.43 -11.70 15.19
N VAL A 63 0.75 -12.27 15.48
CA VAL A 63 1.82 -12.42 14.50
C VAL A 63 1.39 -13.38 13.39
N LEU A 64 0.77 -14.51 13.74
CA LEU A 64 0.21 -15.46 12.79
C LEU A 64 -0.86 -14.77 11.92
N LEU A 65 -1.78 -14.04 12.53
CA LEU A 65 -2.83 -13.31 11.82
C LEU A 65 -2.25 -12.28 10.85
N ALA A 66 -1.29 -11.46 11.28
CA ALA A 66 -0.64 -10.48 10.40
C ALA A 66 0.01 -11.16 9.18
N ASN A 67 0.66 -12.33 9.36
CA ASN A 67 1.24 -13.08 8.26
C ASN A 67 0.18 -13.76 7.38
N ALA A 68 -0.89 -14.32 7.96
CA ALA A 68 -1.99 -14.93 7.21
C ALA A 68 -2.72 -13.90 6.32
N LEU A 69 -2.91 -12.67 6.85
CA LEU A 69 -3.55 -11.58 6.12
C LEU A 69 -2.71 -11.03 4.95
N LEU A 70 -1.43 -11.41 4.80
CA LEU A 70 -0.65 -11.09 3.58
C LEU A 70 -1.28 -11.72 2.32
N GLY A 71 -1.92 -12.88 2.46
CA GLY A 71 -2.63 -13.57 1.40
C GLY A 71 -4.10 -13.20 1.26
N LEU A 72 -4.58 -12.17 1.97
CA LEU A 72 -5.99 -11.78 1.96
C LEU A 72 -6.45 -11.37 0.55
N PRO A 73 -7.48 -12.04 -0.02
CA PRO A 73 -7.98 -11.67 -1.34
C PRO A 73 -8.63 -10.27 -1.33
N PRO A 74 -8.16 -9.33 -2.15
CA PRO A 74 -8.65 -7.96 -2.13
C PRO A 74 -10.15 -7.83 -2.41
N VAL A 75 -10.65 -8.65 -3.32
CA VAL A 75 -12.08 -8.67 -3.67
C VAL A 75 -12.94 -8.98 -2.44
N VAL A 76 -12.49 -9.90 -1.58
CA VAL A 76 -13.20 -10.25 -0.34
C VAL A 76 -13.24 -9.04 0.61
N VAL A 77 -12.13 -8.30 0.75
CA VAL A 77 -12.10 -7.05 1.53
C VAL A 77 -13.06 -6.03 0.95
N GLY A 78 -13.06 -5.87 -0.38
CA GLY A 78 -13.98 -4.96 -1.08
C GLY A 78 -15.44 -5.30 -0.81
N VAL A 79 -15.82 -6.57 -0.94
CA VAL A 79 -17.20 -7.03 -0.66
C VAL A 79 -17.56 -6.86 0.81
N ALA A 80 -16.68 -7.21 1.73
CA ALA A 80 -16.92 -7.02 3.17
C ALA A 80 -17.16 -5.55 3.52
N LEU A 81 -16.31 -4.65 3.00
CA LEU A 81 -16.48 -3.21 3.20
C LEU A 81 -17.74 -2.69 2.51
N TYR A 82 -18.05 -3.18 1.32
CA TYR A 82 -19.31 -2.83 0.65
C TYR A 82 -20.53 -3.14 1.52
N VAL A 83 -20.61 -4.35 2.08
CA VAL A 83 -21.69 -4.74 2.97
C VAL A 83 -21.73 -3.87 4.23
N LEU A 84 -20.58 -3.62 4.84
CA LEU A 84 -20.48 -2.82 6.07
C LEU A 84 -20.84 -1.35 5.86
N LEU A 85 -20.44 -0.74 4.72
CA LEU A 85 -20.64 0.68 4.40
C LEU A 85 -21.92 0.95 3.60
N SER A 86 -22.64 -0.09 3.13
CA SER A 86 -23.90 0.07 2.43
C SER A 86 -24.97 0.70 3.32
N ARG A 87 -25.99 1.32 2.73
CA ARG A 87 -27.09 1.98 3.49
C ARG A 87 -27.78 1.05 4.49
N SER A 88 -27.86 -0.23 4.19
CA SER A 88 -28.39 -1.28 5.08
C SER A 88 -27.35 -1.84 6.05
N GLY A 89 -26.07 -1.49 5.91
CA GLY A 89 -25.00 -1.97 6.76
C GLY A 89 -24.83 -1.17 8.04
N PRO A 90 -24.05 -1.69 8.99
CA PRO A 90 -23.87 -1.06 10.32
C PRO A 90 -23.21 0.33 10.24
N PHE A 91 -22.42 0.59 9.22
CA PHE A 91 -21.73 1.87 9.00
C PHE A 91 -22.33 2.70 7.86
N GLY A 92 -23.53 2.37 7.39
CA GLY A 92 -24.20 3.08 6.29
C GLY A 92 -24.43 4.56 6.56
N ARG A 93 -24.58 4.96 7.82
CA ARG A 93 -24.72 6.38 8.23
C ARG A 93 -23.50 7.24 7.91
N LEU A 94 -22.33 6.64 7.69
CA LEU A 94 -21.10 7.36 7.32
C LEU A 94 -21.11 7.84 5.87
N GLU A 95 -22.00 7.31 5.04
CA GLU A 95 -22.14 7.64 3.60
C GLU A 95 -20.80 7.58 2.83
N MET A 96 -19.89 6.69 3.26
CA MET A 96 -18.55 6.56 2.70
C MET A 96 -18.49 5.77 1.40
N LEU A 97 -19.48 4.89 1.14
CA LEU A 97 -19.46 4.03 -0.04
C LEU A 97 -19.42 4.89 -1.32
N PHE A 98 -18.65 4.44 -2.31
CA PHE A 98 -18.41 5.13 -3.58
C PHE A 98 -17.71 6.50 -3.42
N THR A 99 -16.90 6.67 -2.37
CA THR A 99 -16.06 7.84 -2.17
C THR A 99 -14.57 7.47 -2.14
N PRO A 100 -13.66 8.45 -2.36
CA PRO A 100 -12.23 8.22 -2.15
C PRO A 100 -11.88 7.74 -0.74
N GLY A 101 -12.68 8.14 0.27
CA GLY A 101 -12.52 7.69 1.66
C GLY A 101 -12.67 6.17 1.83
N ALA A 102 -13.68 5.56 1.18
CA ALA A 102 -13.86 4.11 1.18
C ALA A 102 -12.70 3.39 0.50
N MET A 103 -12.15 3.97 -0.58
CA MET A 103 -10.98 3.42 -1.28
C MET A 103 -9.74 3.47 -0.39
N VAL A 104 -9.49 4.58 0.31
CA VAL A 104 -8.41 4.73 1.29
C VAL A 104 -8.55 3.67 2.39
N LEU A 105 -9.75 3.48 2.93
CA LEU A 105 -10.01 2.46 3.96
C LEU A 105 -9.69 1.05 3.45
N ALA A 106 -10.15 0.69 2.25
CA ALA A 106 -9.89 -0.62 1.66
C ALA A 106 -8.39 -0.88 1.45
N GLN A 107 -7.69 0.08 0.87
CA GLN A 107 -6.24 -0.02 0.66
C GLN A 107 -5.47 -0.04 1.98
N SER A 108 -5.89 0.72 3.00
CA SER A 108 -5.27 0.70 4.33
C SER A 108 -5.35 -0.68 4.97
N LEU A 109 -6.51 -1.33 4.89
CA LEU A 109 -6.71 -2.69 5.43
C LEU A 109 -5.83 -3.74 4.72
N LEU A 110 -5.58 -3.56 3.42
CA LEU A 110 -4.71 -4.45 2.65
C LEU A 110 -3.21 -4.18 2.88
N ALA A 111 -2.83 -2.93 3.07
CA ALA A 111 -1.43 -2.53 3.30
C ALA A 111 -0.98 -2.76 4.75
N LEU A 112 -1.89 -2.64 5.72
CA LEU A 112 -1.59 -2.77 7.15
C LEU A 112 -0.88 -4.07 7.54
N PRO A 113 -1.35 -5.26 7.15
CA PRO A 113 -0.67 -6.51 7.49
C PRO A 113 0.72 -6.60 6.86
N ILE A 114 0.92 -6.04 5.68
CA ILE A 114 2.22 -6.02 4.99
C ILE A 114 3.23 -5.21 5.80
N VAL A 115 2.88 -3.97 6.15
CA VAL A 115 3.74 -3.11 6.95
C VAL A 115 4.01 -3.75 8.31
N THR A 116 2.96 -4.23 8.99
CA THR A 116 3.07 -4.85 10.32
C THR A 116 3.99 -6.08 10.30
N ALA A 117 3.82 -6.98 9.33
CA ALA A 117 4.59 -8.23 9.27
C ALA A 117 6.07 -7.97 8.95
N ILE A 118 6.37 -7.06 8.01
CA ILE A 118 7.77 -6.71 7.68
C ILE A 118 8.44 -6.05 8.87
N VAL A 119 7.77 -5.07 9.49
CA VAL A 119 8.30 -4.36 10.66
C VAL A 119 8.49 -5.30 11.84
N HIS A 120 7.50 -6.15 12.15
CA HIS A 120 7.63 -7.14 13.21
C HIS A 120 8.87 -8.02 13.02
N ARG A 121 9.07 -8.59 11.82
CA ARG A 121 10.21 -9.46 11.51
C ARG A 121 11.54 -8.74 11.72
N THR A 122 11.66 -7.52 11.22
CA THR A 122 12.88 -6.71 11.37
C THR A 122 13.15 -6.32 12.80
N MET A 123 12.12 -5.80 13.50
CA MET A 123 12.29 -5.35 14.89
C MET A 123 12.56 -6.53 15.82
N ALA A 124 11.99 -7.71 15.57
CA ALA A 124 12.29 -8.92 16.33
C ALA A 124 13.74 -9.36 16.17
N ALA A 125 14.32 -9.27 14.97
CA ALA A 125 15.72 -9.57 14.74
C ALA A 125 16.64 -8.56 15.45
N ILE A 126 16.33 -7.27 15.42
CA ILE A 126 17.11 -6.23 16.12
C ILE A 126 16.97 -6.41 17.64
N TRP A 127 15.77 -6.69 18.13
CA TRP A 127 15.49 -6.94 19.54
C TRP A 127 16.22 -8.18 20.07
N ALA A 128 16.27 -9.26 19.30
CA ALA A 128 17.02 -10.46 19.65
C ALA A 128 18.54 -10.21 19.78
N ARG A 129 19.07 -9.25 19.02
CA ARG A 129 20.50 -8.91 19.02
C ARG A 129 20.90 -7.90 20.10
N TYR A 130 20.08 -6.90 20.36
CA TYR A 130 20.42 -5.74 21.21
C TYR A 130 19.48 -5.55 22.41
N GLY A 131 18.49 -6.42 22.58
CA GLY A 131 17.46 -6.24 23.61
C GLY A 131 18.02 -6.28 25.04
N GLU A 132 18.99 -7.16 25.30
CA GLU A 132 19.64 -7.26 26.60
C GLU A 132 20.50 -6.03 26.90
N ASP A 133 21.21 -5.51 25.89
CA ASP A 133 22.03 -4.30 26.03
C ASP A 133 21.17 -3.09 26.39
N PHE A 134 20.01 -2.93 25.73
CA PHE A 134 19.07 -1.85 26.05
C PHE A 134 18.53 -1.94 27.50
N LEU A 135 18.23 -3.14 27.97
CA LEU A 135 17.74 -3.36 29.33
C LEU A 135 18.86 -3.14 30.36
N ALA A 136 20.10 -3.55 30.06
CA ALA A 136 21.28 -3.32 30.90
C ALA A 136 21.61 -1.82 31.04
N LEU A 137 21.33 -1.01 30.00
CA LEU A 137 21.42 0.46 30.05
C LEU A 137 20.27 1.13 30.80
N GLY A 138 19.32 0.36 31.37
CA GLY A 138 18.19 0.86 32.16
C GLY A 138 17.04 1.41 31.31
N LEU A 139 17.04 1.20 30.00
CA LEU A 139 15.94 1.64 29.14
C LEU A 139 14.68 0.82 29.37
N LYS A 140 13.55 1.51 29.51
CA LYS A 140 12.23 0.86 29.60
C LYS A 140 11.79 0.39 28.20
N ARG A 141 11.05 -0.71 28.14
CA ARG A 141 10.60 -1.30 26.85
C ARG A 141 9.93 -0.31 25.91
N HIS A 142 9.12 0.63 26.39
CA HIS A 142 8.48 1.64 25.52
C HIS A 142 9.48 2.63 24.92
N GLN A 143 10.58 2.96 25.61
CA GLN A 143 11.66 3.80 25.10
C GLN A 143 12.43 3.06 23.99
N VAL A 144 12.62 1.74 24.16
CA VAL A 144 13.30 0.91 23.18
C VAL A 144 12.57 0.87 21.83
N LEU A 145 11.22 0.95 21.79
CA LEU A 145 10.45 0.96 20.53
C LEU A 145 10.94 2.04 19.55
N HIS A 146 11.21 3.26 20.06
CA HIS A 146 11.71 4.35 19.24
C HIS A 146 13.14 4.07 18.73
N HIS A 147 14.01 3.54 19.58
CA HIS A 147 15.39 3.19 19.20
C HIS A 147 15.44 2.07 18.15
N LEU A 148 14.57 1.07 18.26
CA LEU A 148 14.47 0.00 17.27
C LEU A 148 14.05 0.56 15.89
N LEU A 149 13.04 1.43 15.84
CA LEU A 149 12.62 2.08 14.60
C LEU A 149 13.74 2.93 14.00
N ALA A 150 14.51 3.64 14.83
CA ALA A 150 15.65 4.44 14.38
C ALA A 150 16.78 3.57 13.82
N ILE A 151 17.10 2.45 14.46
CA ILE A 151 18.11 1.48 13.99
C ILE A 151 17.64 0.82 12.69
N GLY A 152 16.38 0.36 12.64
CA GLY A 152 15.76 -0.31 11.50
C GLY A 152 15.16 0.62 10.46
N ARG A 153 15.55 1.91 10.41
CA ARG A 153 14.91 2.93 9.55
C ARG A 153 14.88 2.59 8.05
N ALA A 154 15.87 1.87 7.54
CA ALA A 154 15.90 1.48 6.12
C ALA A 154 14.85 0.40 5.83
N GLU A 155 14.73 -0.56 6.72
CA GLU A 155 13.74 -1.64 6.64
C GLU A 155 12.33 -1.11 6.89
N VAL A 156 12.19 -0.13 7.80
CA VAL A 156 10.93 0.62 8.00
C VAL A 156 10.50 1.30 6.70
N LEU A 157 11.41 1.99 6.03
CA LEU A 157 11.12 2.62 4.74
C LEU A 157 10.77 1.57 3.68
N THR A 158 11.48 0.44 3.65
CA THR A 158 11.16 -0.68 2.75
C THR A 158 9.75 -1.22 3.02
N ALA A 159 9.34 -1.34 4.29
CA ALA A 159 8.00 -1.78 4.65
C ALA A 159 6.92 -0.79 4.16
N ILE A 160 7.16 0.51 4.31
CA ILE A 160 6.25 1.58 3.82
C ILE A 160 6.15 1.53 2.29
N LEU A 161 7.28 1.42 1.58
CA LEU A 161 7.31 1.34 0.13
C LEU A 161 6.62 0.06 -0.39
N ALA A 162 6.76 -1.07 0.31
CA ALA A 162 6.03 -2.30 0.00
C ALA A 162 4.51 -2.12 0.19
N GLY A 163 4.08 -1.46 1.26
CA GLY A 163 2.69 -1.09 1.50
C GLY A 163 2.13 -0.18 0.39
N PHE A 164 2.89 0.83 -0.02
CA PHE A 164 2.51 1.72 -1.12
C PHE A 164 2.42 0.99 -2.46
N GLY A 165 3.41 0.16 -2.79
CA GLY A 165 3.38 -0.65 -4.02
C GLY A 165 2.15 -1.56 -4.07
N ARG A 166 1.77 -2.16 -2.93
CA ARG A 166 0.54 -2.94 -2.82
C ARG A 166 -0.70 -2.07 -3.02
N ALA A 167 -0.76 -0.90 -2.40
CA ALA A 167 -1.90 0.00 -2.50
C ALA A 167 -2.09 0.54 -3.93
N VAL A 168 -1.03 1.02 -4.59
CA VAL A 168 -1.13 1.64 -5.92
C VAL A 168 -1.50 0.63 -7.03
N SER A 169 -1.18 -0.65 -6.84
CA SER A 169 -1.51 -1.72 -7.79
C SER A 169 -2.88 -2.37 -7.55
N GLU A 170 -3.62 -1.92 -6.52
CA GLU A 170 -4.90 -2.53 -6.16
C GLU A 170 -6.01 -2.18 -7.16
N VAL A 171 -6.80 -3.19 -7.54
CA VAL A 171 -7.95 -3.05 -8.46
C VAL A 171 -9.24 -3.49 -7.79
N GLY A 172 -9.29 -4.73 -7.31
CA GLY A 172 -10.54 -5.41 -6.95
C GLY A 172 -11.30 -4.73 -5.82
N ALA A 173 -10.62 -4.45 -4.71
CA ALA A 173 -11.27 -3.81 -3.56
C ALA A 173 -11.75 -2.41 -3.90
N ILE A 174 -10.89 -1.59 -4.55
CA ILE A 174 -11.24 -0.20 -4.87
C ILE A 174 -12.31 -0.09 -5.94
N LEU A 175 -12.38 -1.05 -6.87
CA LEU A 175 -13.46 -1.09 -7.86
C LEU A 175 -14.83 -1.29 -7.18
N ILE A 176 -14.88 -2.20 -6.20
CA ILE A 176 -16.12 -2.52 -5.47
C ILE A 176 -16.56 -1.35 -4.58
N VAL A 177 -15.65 -0.79 -3.77
CA VAL A 177 -16.03 0.26 -2.81
C VAL A 177 -16.03 1.66 -3.41
N GLY A 178 -15.32 1.88 -4.52
CA GLY A 178 -15.20 3.18 -5.20
C GLY A 178 -16.16 3.37 -6.36
N GLY A 179 -16.60 2.27 -7.03
CA GLY A 179 -17.56 2.31 -8.13
C GLY A 179 -17.04 2.90 -9.44
N ASN A 180 -15.73 3.19 -9.56
CA ASN A 180 -15.08 3.68 -10.79
C ASN A 180 -15.76 4.91 -11.44
N ILE A 181 -16.23 5.86 -10.63
CA ILE A 181 -16.95 7.04 -11.08
C ILE A 181 -15.99 8.03 -11.75
N ALA A 182 -16.28 8.41 -13.00
CA ALA A 182 -15.47 9.34 -13.78
C ALA A 182 -15.30 10.70 -13.05
N GLY A 183 -14.05 11.16 -12.95
CA GLY A 183 -13.72 12.42 -12.31
C GLY A 183 -13.82 12.43 -10.78
N TYR A 184 -14.22 11.33 -10.14
CA TYR A 184 -14.41 11.28 -8.68
C TYR A 184 -13.67 10.11 -8.01
N THR A 185 -13.93 8.85 -8.42
CA THR A 185 -13.30 7.66 -7.80
C THR A 185 -12.52 6.80 -8.79
N ARG A 186 -12.45 7.21 -10.07
CA ARG A 186 -11.69 6.48 -11.09
C ARG A 186 -10.19 6.64 -10.87
N THR A 187 -9.50 5.54 -10.58
CA THR A 187 -8.04 5.44 -10.43
C THR A 187 -7.39 4.86 -11.68
N MET A 188 -6.05 4.86 -11.75
CA MET A 188 -5.33 4.27 -12.89
C MET A 188 -5.73 2.80 -13.10
N THR A 189 -5.73 2.00 -12.04
CA THR A 189 -6.01 0.57 -12.12
C THR A 189 -7.46 0.27 -12.54
N THR A 190 -8.43 1.02 -12.02
CA THR A 190 -9.84 0.86 -12.39
C THR A 190 -10.14 1.42 -13.78
N ALA A 191 -9.43 2.48 -14.20
CA ALA A 191 -9.51 3.01 -15.56
C ALA A 191 -8.92 2.02 -16.57
N ILE A 192 -7.74 1.44 -16.32
CA ILE A 192 -7.14 0.40 -17.17
C ILE A 192 -8.13 -0.75 -17.40
N THR A 193 -8.78 -1.22 -16.35
CA THR A 193 -9.78 -2.30 -16.44
C THR A 193 -10.95 -1.91 -17.34
N LEU A 194 -11.51 -0.72 -17.16
CA LEU A 194 -12.62 -0.21 -17.94
C LEU A 194 -12.23 -0.02 -19.41
N GLU A 195 -11.19 0.77 -19.68
CA GLU A 195 -10.73 1.10 -21.03
C GLU A 195 -10.37 -0.16 -21.83
N THR A 196 -9.79 -1.17 -21.15
CA THR A 196 -9.54 -2.48 -21.77
C THR A 196 -10.83 -3.20 -22.14
N SER A 197 -11.85 -3.16 -21.28
CA SER A 197 -13.16 -3.79 -21.55
C SER A 197 -13.95 -3.10 -22.66
N GLU A 198 -13.73 -1.79 -22.84
CA GLU A 198 -14.32 -0.98 -23.90
C GLU A 198 -13.53 -1.04 -25.22
N GLY A 199 -12.35 -1.68 -25.23
CA GLY A 199 -11.48 -1.79 -26.39
C GLY A 199 -10.56 -0.58 -26.63
N ASN A 200 -10.54 0.39 -25.72
CA ASN A 200 -9.68 1.59 -25.79
C ASN A 200 -8.24 1.28 -25.36
N LEU A 201 -7.58 0.41 -26.12
CA LEU A 201 -6.26 -0.10 -25.76
C LEU A 201 -5.18 0.98 -25.65
N ALA A 202 -5.30 2.09 -26.41
CA ALA A 202 -4.33 3.19 -26.35
C ALA A 202 -4.31 3.87 -24.97
N THR A 203 -5.49 4.23 -24.44
CA THR A 203 -5.63 4.83 -23.11
C THR A 203 -5.22 3.85 -22.01
N SER A 204 -5.63 2.58 -22.14
CA SER A 204 -5.25 1.52 -21.21
C SER A 204 -3.73 1.33 -21.15
N LEU A 205 -3.04 1.30 -22.30
CA LEU A 205 -1.59 1.20 -22.37
C LEU A 205 -0.89 2.44 -21.81
N ALA A 206 -1.38 3.65 -22.11
CA ALA A 206 -0.83 4.89 -21.57
C ALA A 206 -0.85 4.89 -20.04
N LEU A 207 -2.00 4.60 -19.43
CA LEU A 207 -2.14 4.49 -17.97
C LEU A 207 -1.30 3.35 -17.38
N GLY A 208 -1.22 2.21 -18.08
CA GLY A 208 -0.39 1.07 -17.70
C GLY A 208 1.09 1.40 -17.65
N LEU A 209 1.60 2.15 -18.64
CA LEU A 209 2.99 2.63 -18.67
C LEU A 209 3.29 3.56 -17.49
N VAL A 210 2.40 4.52 -17.19
CA VAL A 210 2.54 5.40 -16.01
C VAL A 210 2.58 4.58 -14.73
N LEU A 211 1.69 3.61 -14.58
CA LEU A 211 1.64 2.73 -13.41
C LEU A 211 2.92 1.91 -13.26
N ILE A 212 3.46 1.37 -14.36
CA ILE A 212 4.74 0.63 -14.37
C ILE A 212 5.88 1.55 -13.94
N VAL A 213 5.97 2.77 -14.48
CA VAL A 213 7.02 3.74 -14.12
C VAL A 213 6.96 4.05 -12.63
N ILE A 214 5.77 4.32 -12.07
CA ILE A 214 5.58 4.56 -10.64
C ILE A 214 6.01 3.33 -9.83
N SER A 215 5.57 2.14 -10.22
CA SER A 215 5.88 0.88 -9.51
C SER A 215 7.38 0.56 -9.53
N VAL A 216 8.04 0.76 -10.68
CA VAL A 216 9.50 0.58 -10.82
C VAL A 216 10.26 1.63 -10.00
N ALA A 217 9.83 2.88 -10.01
CA ALA A 217 10.45 3.95 -9.22
C ALA A 217 10.36 3.64 -7.71
N VAL A 218 9.19 3.20 -7.23
CA VAL A 218 8.99 2.82 -5.83
C VAL A 218 9.82 1.58 -5.46
N SER A 219 9.80 0.54 -6.29
CA SER A 219 10.58 -0.68 -6.07
C SER A 219 12.08 -0.42 -6.13
N GLY A 220 12.52 0.41 -7.08
CA GLY A 220 13.91 0.84 -7.22
C GLY A 220 14.39 1.63 -6.00
N ALA A 221 13.57 2.56 -5.51
CA ALA A 221 13.88 3.29 -4.28
C ALA A 221 14.02 2.34 -3.07
N ALA A 222 13.10 1.38 -2.90
CA ALA A 222 13.20 0.36 -1.86
C ALA A 222 14.48 -0.45 -1.96
N PHE A 223 14.85 -0.87 -3.18
CA PHE A 223 16.07 -1.64 -3.43
C PHE A 223 17.34 -0.83 -3.12
N MET A 224 17.45 0.38 -3.62
CA MET A 224 18.61 1.26 -3.38
C MET A 224 18.84 1.51 -1.88
N LEU A 225 17.77 1.79 -1.14
CA LEU A 225 17.84 2.01 0.31
C LEU A 225 18.27 0.75 1.09
N SER A 226 17.91 -0.44 0.63
CA SER A 226 18.31 -1.70 1.25
C SER A 226 19.78 -2.05 0.98
N HIS A 227 20.34 -1.64 -0.17
CA HIS A 227 21.71 -1.99 -0.58
C HIS A 227 22.79 -1.03 -0.07
N THR A 228 22.53 0.26 0.01
CA THR A 228 23.50 1.26 0.51
C THR A 228 24.01 0.95 1.92
N ARG A 229 23.23 0.23 2.74
CA ARG A 229 23.63 -0.16 4.10
C ARG A 229 24.46 -1.42 4.20
N LYS A 230 24.33 -2.38 3.30
CA LYS A 230 25.21 -3.56 3.30
C LYS A 230 26.67 -3.19 3.04
N GLN A 231 26.92 -2.07 2.38
CA GLN A 231 28.28 -1.57 2.10
C GLN A 231 28.85 -0.69 3.23
N ALA A 232 28.01 0.04 3.96
CA ALA A 232 28.45 0.90 5.07
C ALA A 232 28.68 0.15 6.39
N GLY A 233 28.32 -1.11 6.48
CA GLY A 233 28.51 -2.00 7.65
C GLY A 233 29.63 -3.05 7.48
N ARG A 234 30.41 -2.94 6.39
CA ARG A 234 31.67 -3.67 6.20
C ARG A 234 32.85 -2.75 6.43
#